data_370f9cf33552ca3548ea63dfd50bd479
#
_entry.id   370f9cf33552ca3548ea63dfd50bd479
#
_cell.length_a   1.000
_cell.length_b   1.000
_cell.length_c   1.000
_cell.angle_alpha   90.00
_cell.angle_beta   90.00
_cell.angle_gamma   90.00
#
_symmetry.space_group_name_H-M   'P 1'
#
loop_
_entity.id
_entity.type
_entity.pdbx_description
1 polymer ?
#
loop_
_entity_poly.entity_id
_entity_poly.type
_entity_poly.pdbx_seq_one_letter_code
_entity_poly.pdbx_strand_id
1 'polypeptide(L)'
;MRIIIVRHGDPNYELDTLTKTGWREAELAAEYLAKLQIKAFYVSPLGRAQDTAGCTLKKMNRTAETLDWLREFEAHIDRPDVKNEKSICWDWLPQDMEKDLDLYDRERWNKTDIMRKGNVEEAYRWVCDGLDALLKKHGYERDDMYYRVNEPNHDTIVLFCHFGVECVMLSHLLNVSPMVLWHGLCAAPSSITSIYTEERRKGIAGFRVNEFGSTA
;
A
#
# COMPACT_ATOMS: atom_id res chain seq x y z
N MET A 1 16.20 5.22 -4.62
CA MET A 1 15.00 6.06 -4.33
C MET A 1 14.37 5.69 -2.98
N ARG A 2 13.48 6.52 -2.45
CA ARG A 2 12.69 6.25 -1.25
C ARG A 2 11.20 6.35 -1.58
N ILE A 3 10.41 5.39 -1.13
CA ILE A 3 8.95 5.42 -1.17
C ILE A 3 8.46 5.62 0.25
N ILE A 4 7.60 6.59 0.46
CA ILE A 4 6.87 6.80 1.71
C ILE A 4 5.40 6.48 1.43
N ILE A 5 4.83 5.55 2.18
CA ILE A 5 3.40 5.27 2.17
C ILE A 5 2.79 5.89 3.42
N VAL A 6 1.70 6.60 3.25
CA VAL A 6 0.93 7.22 4.33
C VAL A 6 -0.48 6.67 4.31
N ARG A 7 -0.88 5.95 5.35
CA ARG A 7 -2.26 5.53 5.52
C ARG A 7 -3.13 6.75 5.82
N HIS A 8 -4.36 6.79 5.30
CA HIS A 8 -5.32 7.84 5.65
C HIS A 8 -5.52 7.97 7.16
N GLY A 9 -5.85 9.17 7.64
CA GLY A 9 -6.19 9.45 9.04
C GLY A 9 -7.46 8.71 9.49
N ASP A 10 -7.77 8.80 10.78
CA ASP A 10 -8.97 8.16 11.36
C ASP A 10 -10.22 8.52 10.55
N PRO A 11 -10.92 7.51 9.95
CA PRO A 11 -11.91 7.76 8.91
C PRO A 11 -13.33 7.93 9.44
N ASN A 12 -14.07 8.82 8.81
CA ASN A 12 -15.52 8.80 8.77
C ASN A 12 -15.95 8.09 7.47
N TYR A 13 -16.26 6.80 7.55
CA TYR A 13 -16.60 5.99 6.36
C TYR A 13 -17.94 6.40 5.71
N GLU A 14 -18.88 6.94 6.47
CA GLU A 14 -20.19 7.37 5.94
C GLU A 14 -20.05 8.54 4.96
N LEU A 15 -19.15 9.48 5.26
CA LEU A 15 -18.91 10.67 4.45
C LEU A 15 -17.66 10.54 3.57
N ASP A 16 -16.94 9.42 3.64
CA ASP A 16 -15.62 9.19 3.01
C ASP A 16 -14.62 10.34 3.25
N THR A 17 -14.55 10.80 4.51
CA THR A 17 -13.66 11.86 4.96
C THR A 17 -12.96 11.46 6.26
N LEU A 18 -12.35 12.40 6.95
CA LEU A 18 -11.69 12.20 8.25
C LEU A 18 -12.62 12.60 9.41
N THR A 19 -12.46 11.91 10.54
CA THR A 19 -13.00 12.38 11.82
C THR A 19 -12.20 13.59 12.31
N LYS A 20 -12.68 14.22 13.41
CA LYS A 20 -11.92 15.28 14.07
C LYS A 20 -10.53 14.82 14.53
N THR A 21 -10.40 13.57 14.95
CA THR A 21 -9.12 12.95 15.31
C THR A 21 -8.26 12.77 14.06
N GLY A 22 -8.83 12.23 12.98
CA GLY A 22 -8.13 12.01 11.72
C GLY A 22 -7.56 13.28 11.09
N TRP A 23 -8.26 14.41 11.18
CA TRP A 23 -7.73 15.69 10.73
C TRP A 23 -6.49 16.11 11.52
N ARG A 24 -6.50 15.91 12.84
CA ARG A 24 -5.34 16.22 13.69
C ARG A 24 -4.15 15.30 13.38
N GLU A 25 -4.39 14.01 13.18
CA GLU A 25 -3.37 13.04 12.77
C GLU A 25 -2.75 13.42 11.43
N ALA A 26 -3.58 13.79 10.44
CA ALA A 26 -3.13 14.23 9.12
C ALA A 26 -2.26 15.51 9.19
N GLU A 27 -2.58 16.45 10.10
CA GLU A 27 -1.77 17.64 10.33
C GLU A 27 -0.37 17.27 10.91
N LEU A 28 -0.30 16.31 11.85
CA LEU A 28 0.99 15.86 12.41
C LEU A 28 1.83 15.15 11.34
N ALA A 29 1.22 14.27 10.54
CA ALA A 29 1.91 13.67 9.40
C ALA A 29 2.42 14.72 8.41
N ALA A 30 1.64 15.78 8.14
CA ALA A 30 2.04 16.87 7.29
C ALA A 30 3.24 17.66 7.87
N GLU A 31 3.35 17.82 9.20
CA GLU A 31 4.49 18.44 9.83
C GLU A 31 5.79 17.64 9.67
N TYR A 32 5.68 16.33 9.73
CA TYR A 32 6.81 15.43 9.46
C TYR A 32 7.23 15.51 7.99
N LEU A 33 6.28 15.32 7.06
CA LEU A 33 6.55 15.27 5.62
C LEU A 33 7.09 16.59 5.08
N ALA A 34 6.65 17.72 5.62
CA ALA A 34 7.13 19.05 5.21
C ALA A 34 8.62 19.29 5.47
N LYS A 35 9.26 18.47 6.31
CA LYS A 35 10.72 18.54 6.57
C LYS A 35 11.53 17.78 5.51
N LEU A 36 10.88 17.03 4.63
CA LEU A 36 11.53 16.18 3.66
C LEU A 36 11.57 16.83 2.27
N GLN A 37 12.60 16.48 1.50
CA GLN A 37 12.64 16.81 0.08
C GLN A 37 11.87 15.72 -0.70
N ILE A 38 10.68 16.06 -1.17
CA ILE A 38 9.78 15.14 -1.84
C ILE A 38 9.66 15.53 -3.32
N LYS A 39 9.96 14.57 -4.19
CA LYS A 39 9.92 14.70 -5.65
C LYS A 39 8.49 14.75 -6.18
N ALA A 40 7.66 13.80 -5.75
CA ALA A 40 6.29 13.65 -6.24
C ALA A 40 5.36 13.10 -5.15
N PHE A 41 4.08 13.46 -5.27
CA PHE A 41 3.01 12.98 -4.43
C PHE A 41 1.97 12.27 -5.27
N TYR A 42 1.49 11.15 -4.76
CA TYR A 42 0.44 10.32 -5.34
C TYR A 42 -0.63 10.05 -4.30
N VAL A 43 -1.88 9.95 -4.71
CA VAL A 43 -2.99 9.81 -3.77
C VAL A 43 -4.08 8.91 -4.31
N SER A 44 -4.69 8.15 -3.42
CA SER A 44 -5.91 7.37 -3.66
C SER A 44 -7.07 8.29 -4.07
N PRO A 45 -8.01 7.84 -4.91
CA PRO A 45 -9.21 8.60 -5.25
C PRO A 45 -10.20 8.75 -4.08
N LEU A 46 -10.07 7.95 -3.00
CA LEU A 46 -11.03 7.97 -1.89
C LEU A 46 -10.85 9.21 -1.00
N GLY A 47 -11.97 9.81 -0.59
CA GLY A 47 -12.02 11.11 0.09
C GLY A 47 -11.14 11.18 1.34
N ARG A 48 -11.19 10.18 2.22
CA ARG A 48 -10.35 10.12 3.42
C ARG A 48 -8.83 10.17 3.15
N ALA A 49 -8.38 9.61 2.02
CA ALA A 49 -6.97 9.69 1.61
C ALA A 49 -6.65 11.05 0.98
N GLN A 50 -7.59 11.62 0.21
CA GLN A 50 -7.48 12.96 -0.36
C GLN A 50 -7.38 14.02 0.75
N ASP A 51 -8.20 13.90 1.80
CA ASP A 51 -8.19 14.81 2.95
C ASP A 51 -6.87 14.71 3.73
N THR A 52 -6.37 13.49 3.95
CA THR A 52 -5.07 13.28 4.60
C THR A 52 -3.94 13.91 3.79
N ALA A 53 -3.92 13.68 2.48
CA ALA A 53 -2.94 14.28 1.58
C ALA A 53 -3.06 15.81 1.55
N GLY A 54 -4.28 16.34 1.59
CA GLY A 54 -4.60 17.76 1.54
C GLY A 54 -3.86 18.58 2.59
N CYS A 55 -3.73 18.07 3.81
CA CYS A 55 -2.96 18.73 4.89
C CYS A 55 -1.49 18.94 4.48
N THR A 56 -0.84 17.89 3.96
CA THR A 56 0.55 17.94 3.49
C THR A 56 0.71 18.85 2.26
N LEU A 57 -0.14 18.65 1.26
CA LEU A 57 -0.07 19.36 -0.02
C LEU A 57 -0.27 20.86 0.17
N LYS A 58 -1.24 21.26 1.01
CA LYS A 58 -1.48 22.66 1.37
C LYS A 58 -0.26 23.25 2.08
N LYS A 59 0.30 22.55 3.06
CA LYS A 59 1.45 23.02 3.84
C LYS A 59 2.68 23.23 2.98
N MET A 60 2.90 22.35 2.00
CA MET A 60 4.07 22.40 1.10
C MET A 60 3.83 23.19 -0.19
N ASN A 61 2.63 23.70 -0.43
CA ASN A 61 2.20 24.32 -1.69
C ASN A 61 2.50 23.41 -2.90
N ARG A 62 2.05 22.16 -2.84
CA ARG A 62 2.26 21.12 -3.84
C ARG A 62 0.94 20.49 -4.26
N THR A 63 0.97 19.71 -5.33
CA THR A 63 -0.14 18.90 -5.83
C THR A 63 0.23 17.43 -5.85
N ALA A 64 -0.77 16.55 -5.92
CA ALA A 64 -0.60 15.12 -6.09
C ALA A 64 -1.28 14.64 -7.37
N GLU A 65 -0.75 13.57 -7.98
CA GLU A 65 -1.42 12.81 -9.04
C GLU A 65 -2.34 11.78 -8.37
N THR A 66 -3.62 11.77 -8.73
CA THR A 66 -4.56 10.75 -8.24
C THR A 66 -4.42 9.49 -9.08
N LEU A 67 -4.23 8.35 -8.41
CA LEU A 67 -4.05 7.03 -9.02
C LEU A 67 -5.15 6.09 -8.54
N ASP A 68 -6.00 5.61 -9.45
CA ASP A 68 -7.16 4.78 -9.10
C ASP A 68 -6.79 3.47 -8.41
N TRP A 69 -5.66 2.88 -8.74
CA TRP A 69 -5.18 1.64 -8.14
C TRP A 69 -4.68 1.80 -6.69
N LEU A 70 -4.51 3.04 -6.19
CA LEU A 70 -4.19 3.33 -4.77
C LEU A 70 -5.43 3.27 -3.85
N ARG A 71 -6.64 3.01 -4.38
CA ARG A 71 -7.83 2.80 -3.54
C ARG A 71 -7.66 1.59 -2.62
N GLU A 72 -8.51 1.50 -1.60
CA GLU A 72 -8.45 0.35 -0.70
C GLU A 72 -8.64 -0.96 -1.46
N PHE A 73 -7.95 -1.99 -1.02
CA PHE A 73 -8.04 -3.33 -1.61
C PHE A 73 -9.30 -4.05 -1.11
N GLU A 74 -10.35 -4.00 -1.89
CA GLU A 74 -11.70 -4.42 -1.51
C GLU A 74 -12.19 -5.66 -2.29
N ALA A 75 -11.29 -6.56 -2.71
CA ALA A 75 -11.72 -7.82 -3.30
C ALA A 75 -12.54 -8.65 -2.30
N HIS A 76 -13.77 -9.00 -2.66
CA HIS A 76 -14.71 -9.69 -1.78
C HIS A 76 -14.81 -11.17 -2.13
N ILE A 77 -14.78 -12.01 -1.09
CA ILE A 77 -14.88 -13.47 -1.17
C ILE A 77 -15.94 -14.01 -0.20
N ASP A 78 -16.29 -15.28 -0.36
CA ASP A 78 -17.10 -16.01 0.62
C ASP A 78 -16.19 -16.54 1.74
N ARG A 79 -15.83 -15.71 2.68
CA ARG A 79 -14.93 -16.07 3.79
C ARG A 79 -15.54 -17.14 4.69
N PRO A 80 -14.75 -18.13 5.17
CA PRO A 80 -15.27 -19.23 5.97
C PRO A 80 -15.76 -18.82 7.36
N ASP A 81 -15.27 -17.70 7.89
CA ASP A 81 -15.61 -17.13 9.20
C ASP A 81 -16.80 -16.15 9.18
N VAL A 82 -17.22 -15.72 7.98
CA VAL A 82 -18.37 -14.81 7.78
C VAL A 82 -19.52 -15.57 7.12
N LYS A 83 -20.70 -15.53 7.73
CA LYS A 83 -21.89 -16.24 7.23
C LYS A 83 -22.80 -15.29 6.48
N ASN A 84 -23.33 -15.79 5.34
CA ASN A 84 -24.40 -15.16 4.55
C ASN A 84 -24.06 -13.81 3.89
N GLU A 85 -22.80 -13.42 3.85
CA GLU A 85 -22.36 -12.24 3.12
C GLU A 85 -20.94 -12.42 2.58
N LYS A 86 -20.62 -11.69 1.51
CA LYS A 86 -19.25 -11.60 1.03
C LYS A 86 -18.49 -10.58 1.86
N SER A 87 -17.25 -10.90 2.17
CA SER A 87 -16.36 -10.01 2.94
C SER A 87 -15.03 -9.84 2.22
N ILE A 88 -14.25 -8.85 2.62
CA ILE A 88 -12.91 -8.62 2.07
C ILE A 88 -12.06 -9.89 2.15
N CYS A 89 -11.17 -10.08 1.18
CA CYS A 89 -10.37 -11.31 1.07
C CYS A 89 -9.26 -11.45 2.13
N TRP A 90 -9.11 -10.51 3.01
CA TRP A 90 -8.17 -10.48 4.13
C TRP A 90 -8.90 -10.30 5.47
N ASP A 91 -8.16 -10.23 6.59
CA ASP A 91 -8.71 -10.15 7.96
C ASP A 91 -9.40 -11.46 8.42
N TRP A 92 -8.77 -12.59 8.11
CA TRP A 92 -9.25 -13.92 8.49
C TRP A 92 -8.92 -14.24 9.95
N LEU A 93 -9.74 -15.11 10.55
CA LEU A 93 -9.36 -15.71 11.83
C LEU A 93 -8.17 -16.67 11.63
N PRO A 94 -7.17 -16.67 12.51
CA PRO A 94 -5.97 -17.51 12.37
C PRO A 94 -6.28 -18.99 12.17
N GLN A 95 -7.25 -19.54 12.91
CA GLN A 95 -7.68 -20.95 12.82
C GLN A 95 -8.37 -21.31 11.50
N ASP A 96 -8.82 -20.34 10.71
CA ASP A 96 -9.38 -20.58 9.39
C ASP A 96 -8.30 -20.42 8.32
N MET A 97 -7.38 -19.50 8.49
CA MET A 97 -6.25 -19.30 7.58
C MET A 97 -5.28 -20.49 7.59
N GLU A 98 -4.99 -21.08 8.77
CA GLU A 98 -4.06 -22.23 8.90
C GLU A 98 -4.52 -23.50 8.17
N LYS A 99 -5.80 -23.61 7.82
CA LYS A 99 -6.36 -24.77 7.11
C LYS A 99 -5.92 -24.87 5.66
N ASP A 100 -5.45 -23.77 5.07
CA ASP A 100 -5.00 -23.69 3.68
C ASP A 100 -3.61 -23.08 3.61
N LEU A 101 -2.57 -23.90 3.58
CA LEU A 101 -1.17 -23.47 3.54
C LEU A 101 -0.81 -22.73 2.25
N ASP A 102 -1.59 -22.89 1.17
CA ASP A 102 -1.39 -22.16 -0.07
C ASP A 102 -1.60 -20.64 0.13
N LEU A 103 -2.37 -20.22 1.12
CA LEU A 103 -2.54 -18.81 1.47
C LEU A 103 -1.20 -18.14 1.87
N TYR A 104 -0.25 -18.89 2.43
CA TYR A 104 1.07 -18.37 2.81
C TYR A 104 2.07 -18.36 1.66
N ASP A 105 1.76 -19.05 0.55
CA ASP A 105 2.65 -19.19 -0.60
C ASP A 105 2.47 -18.01 -1.56
N ARG A 106 3.57 -17.38 -1.95
CA ARG A 106 3.58 -16.22 -2.86
C ARG A 106 2.86 -16.47 -4.20
N GLU A 107 3.01 -17.66 -4.76
CA GLU A 107 2.51 -17.99 -6.11
C GLU A 107 1.12 -18.62 -6.09
N ARG A 108 0.65 -19.10 -4.93
CA ARG A 108 -0.55 -19.90 -4.80
C ARG A 108 -1.67 -19.27 -4.01
N TRP A 109 -1.38 -18.27 -3.17
CA TRP A 109 -2.37 -17.65 -2.26
C TRP A 109 -3.65 -17.19 -2.95
N ASN A 110 -3.55 -16.60 -4.14
CA ASN A 110 -4.67 -16.08 -4.92
C ASN A 110 -5.27 -17.13 -5.90
N LYS A 111 -4.72 -18.35 -5.92
CA LYS A 111 -5.17 -19.47 -6.77
C LYS A 111 -6.00 -20.49 -6.02
N THR A 112 -6.24 -20.30 -4.73
CA THR A 112 -7.18 -21.11 -3.97
C THR A 112 -8.59 -20.92 -4.51
N ASP A 113 -9.46 -21.93 -4.36
CA ASP A 113 -10.82 -21.89 -4.94
C ASP A 113 -11.62 -20.68 -4.44
N ILE A 114 -11.43 -20.31 -3.19
CA ILE A 114 -12.13 -19.18 -2.57
C ILE A 114 -11.66 -17.84 -3.15
N MET A 115 -10.37 -17.66 -3.38
CA MET A 115 -9.79 -16.46 -3.98
C MET A 115 -10.16 -16.32 -5.46
N ARG A 116 -10.16 -17.42 -6.21
CA ARG A 116 -10.58 -17.44 -7.63
C ARG A 116 -12.04 -16.99 -7.80
N LYS A 117 -12.95 -17.47 -6.96
CA LYS A 117 -14.37 -17.07 -6.99
C LYS A 117 -14.58 -15.58 -6.73
N GLY A 118 -13.68 -14.94 -6.04
CA GLY A 118 -13.69 -13.49 -5.76
C GLY A 118 -12.91 -12.65 -6.77
N ASN A 119 -12.34 -13.24 -7.84
CA ASN A 119 -11.47 -12.54 -8.80
C ASN A 119 -10.31 -11.79 -8.15
N VAL A 120 -9.80 -12.32 -7.03
CA VAL A 120 -8.77 -11.65 -6.22
C VAL A 120 -7.46 -11.47 -7.00
N GLU A 121 -7.12 -12.40 -7.88
CA GLU A 121 -5.92 -12.31 -8.72
C GLU A 121 -5.94 -11.10 -9.64
N GLU A 122 -7.08 -10.79 -10.27
CA GLU A 122 -7.23 -9.64 -11.15
C GLU A 122 -7.06 -8.32 -10.38
N ALA A 123 -7.71 -8.20 -9.22
CA ALA A 123 -7.57 -7.04 -8.36
C ALA A 123 -6.13 -6.86 -7.86
N TYR A 124 -5.46 -7.94 -7.48
CA TYR A 124 -4.06 -7.92 -7.06
C TYR A 124 -3.13 -7.45 -8.20
N ARG A 125 -3.30 -8.01 -9.40
CA ARG A 125 -2.50 -7.61 -10.57
C ARG A 125 -2.69 -6.14 -10.91
N TRP A 126 -3.90 -5.63 -10.86
CA TRP A 126 -4.16 -4.21 -11.14
C TRP A 126 -3.34 -3.27 -10.24
N VAL A 127 -3.21 -3.59 -8.95
CA VAL A 127 -2.36 -2.82 -8.03
C VAL A 127 -0.88 -3.00 -8.37
N CYS A 128 -0.43 -4.24 -8.61
CA CYS A 128 0.97 -4.54 -8.93
C CYS A 128 1.41 -3.85 -10.23
N ASP A 129 0.60 -3.93 -11.29
CA ASP A 129 0.87 -3.31 -12.58
C ASP A 129 0.90 -1.77 -12.46
N GLY A 130 0.00 -1.20 -11.65
CA GLY A 130 -0.01 0.22 -11.33
C GLY A 130 1.26 0.67 -10.61
N LEU A 131 1.70 -0.11 -9.62
CA LEU A 131 2.95 0.16 -8.90
C LEU A 131 4.17 0.05 -9.82
N ASP A 132 4.26 -1.01 -10.63
CA ASP A 132 5.38 -1.21 -11.55
C ASP A 132 5.43 -0.10 -12.63
N ALA A 133 4.29 0.33 -13.15
CA ALA A 133 4.20 1.47 -14.06
C ALA A 133 4.67 2.78 -13.40
N LEU A 134 4.31 3.00 -12.13
CA LEU A 134 4.78 4.14 -11.36
C LEU A 134 6.29 4.08 -11.13
N LEU A 135 6.83 2.94 -10.70
CA LEU A 135 8.26 2.78 -10.46
C LEU A 135 9.08 2.94 -11.74
N LYS A 136 8.55 2.49 -12.88
CA LYS A 136 9.19 2.69 -14.19
C LYS A 136 9.31 4.17 -14.54
N LYS A 137 8.32 5.02 -14.23
CA LYS A 137 8.42 6.50 -14.37
C LYS A 137 9.56 7.09 -13.54
N HIS A 138 9.95 6.40 -12.46
CA HIS A 138 11.03 6.79 -11.54
C HIS A 138 12.36 6.04 -11.78
N GLY A 139 12.50 5.37 -12.93
CA GLY A 139 13.75 4.74 -13.34
C GLY A 139 13.94 3.29 -12.87
N TYR A 140 12.92 2.64 -12.33
CA TYR A 140 12.99 1.25 -11.82
C TYR A 140 11.99 0.37 -12.57
N GLU A 141 12.48 -0.54 -13.40
CA GLU A 141 11.66 -1.43 -14.20
C GLU A 141 11.69 -2.86 -13.64
N ARG A 142 10.50 -3.44 -13.39
CA ARG A 142 10.37 -4.80 -12.86
C ARG A 142 10.97 -5.82 -13.82
N ASP A 143 11.77 -6.75 -13.26
CA ASP A 143 12.35 -7.89 -13.94
C ASP A 143 12.24 -9.12 -13.02
N ASP A 144 11.14 -9.85 -13.15
CA ASP A 144 10.74 -10.97 -12.31
C ASP A 144 10.65 -10.57 -10.81
N MET A 145 11.64 -10.89 -10.00
CA MET A 145 11.63 -10.68 -8.54
C MET A 145 12.47 -9.48 -8.08
N TYR A 146 13.05 -8.75 -9.00
CA TYR A 146 13.89 -7.57 -8.73
C TYR A 146 13.58 -6.45 -9.73
N TYR A 147 14.28 -5.35 -9.65
CA TYR A 147 14.11 -4.21 -10.56
C TYR A 147 15.41 -3.88 -11.27
N ARG A 148 15.34 -3.66 -12.58
CA ARG A 148 16.42 -3.02 -13.34
C ARG A 148 16.41 -1.54 -13.03
N VAL A 149 17.59 -0.99 -12.79
CA VAL A 149 17.79 0.43 -12.51
C VAL A 149 18.20 1.12 -13.79
N ASN A 150 17.26 1.75 -14.47
CA ASN A 150 17.50 2.50 -15.70
C ASN A 150 18.04 3.90 -15.39
N GLU A 151 17.54 4.52 -14.32
CA GLU A 151 17.91 5.85 -13.86
C GLU A 151 18.13 5.86 -12.34
N PRO A 152 19.38 5.60 -11.86
CA PRO A 152 19.68 5.64 -10.43
C PRO A 152 19.39 7.03 -9.84
N ASN A 153 18.68 7.08 -8.72
CA ASN A 153 18.33 8.34 -8.07
C ASN A 153 18.14 8.18 -6.55
N HIS A 154 18.07 9.30 -5.85
CA HIS A 154 17.76 9.42 -4.42
C HIS A 154 16.41 10.11 -4.17
N ASP A 155 15.55 10.17 -5.17
CA ASP A 155 14.25 10.81 -5.08
C ASP A 155 13.38 10.15 -4.01
N THR A 156 12.61 10.96 -3.29
CA THR A 156 11.56 10.50 -2.39
C THR A 156 10.20 10.77 -3.03
N ILE A 157 9.37 9.74 -3.11
CA ILE A 157 7.96 9.85 -3.50
C ILE A 157 7.06 9.49 -2.32
N VAL A 158 5.87 10.11 -2.27
CA VAL A 158 4.88 9.85 -1.21
C VAL A 158 3.58 9.37 -1.83
N LEU A 159 3.03 8.28 -1.29
CA LEU A 159 1.76 7.68 -1.68
C LEU A 159 0.80 7.75 -0.49
N PHE A 160 -0.32 8.47 -0.63
CA PHE A 160 -1.39 8.50 0.37
C PHE A 160 -2.44 7.46 -0.01
N CYS A 161 -2.64 6.45 0.84
CA CYS A 161 -3.53 5.33 0.52
C CYS A 161 -4.11 4.65 1.77
N HIS A 162 -4.25 3.33 1.76
CA HIS A 162 -4.96 2.54 2.75
C HIS A 162 -4.15 1.32 3.13
N PHE A 163 -4.52 0.64 4.23
CA PHE A 163 -3.77 -0.49 4.77
C PHE A 163 -3.77 -1.72 3.84
N GLY A 164 -4.93 -2.09 3.30
CA GLY A 164 -5.02 -3.28 2.46
C GLY A 164 -4.18 -3.16 1.18
N VAL A 165 -4.26 -2.03 0.48
CA VAL A 165 -3.44 -1.78 -0.72
C VAL A 165 -1.97 -1.57 -0.40
N GLU A 166 -1.61 -1.02 0.77
CA GLU A 166 -0.23 -0.95 1.24
C GLU A 166 0.38 -2.34 1.36
N CYS A 167 -0.33 -3.28 1.98
CA CYS A 167 0.13 -4.67 2.09
C CYS A 167 0.27 -5.35 0.73
N VAL A 168 -0.60 -5.05 -0.26
CA VAL A 168 -0.44 -5.54 -1.63
C VAL A 168 0.86 -5.01 -2.25
N MET A 169 1.10 -3.70 -2.17
CA MET A 169 2.34 -3.11 -2.68
C MET A 169 3.58 -3.73 -2.02
N LEU A 170 3.57 -3.86 -0.69
CA LEU A 170 4.67 -4.48 0.04
C LEU A 170 4.87 -5.94 -0.35
N SER A 171 3.79 -6.72 -0.51
CA SER A 171 3.88 -8.12 -0.93
C SER A 171 4.58 -8.27 -2.28
N HIS A 172 4.24 -7.38 -3.22
CA HIS A 172 4.85 -7.35 -4.55
C HIS A 172 6.34 -6.95 -4.50
N LEU A 173 6.69 -5.92 -3.73
CA LEU A 173 8.08 -5.45 -3.57
C LEU A 173 8.97 -6.46 -2.84
N LEU A 174 8.42 -7.14 -1.82
CA LEU A 174 9.14 -8.08 -0.97
C LEU A 174 9.05 -9.54 -1.44
N ASN A 175 8.25 -9.81 -2.47
CA ASN A 175 8.04 -11.15 -3.03
C ASN A 175 7.49 -12.17 -2.01
N VAL A 176 6.47 -11.78 -1.25
CA VAL A 176 5.79 -12.62 -0.25
C VAL A 176 4.27 -12.64 -0.49
N SER A 177 3.57 -13.60 0.09
CA SER A 177 2.10 -13.58 0.07
C SER A 177 1.57 -12.36 0.85
N PRO A 178 0.60 -11.59 0.32
CA PRO A 178 -0.01 -10.49 1.05
C PRO A 178 -0.81 -10.97 2.26
N MET A 179 -1.26 -12.22 2.28
CA MET A 179 -1.92 -12.83 3.44
C MET A 179 -1.04 -12.79 4.69
N VAL A 180 0.27 -12.95 4.53
CA VAL A 180 1.23 -12.84 5.64
C VAL A 180 1.29 -11.41 6.18
N LEU A 181 1.25 -10.42 5.29
CA LEU A 181 1.37 -9.01 5.67
C LEU A 181 0.06 -8.48 6.27
N TRP A 182 -1.08 -8.79 5.67
CA TRP A 182 -2.39 -8.38 6.18
C TRP A 182 -2.68 -8.89 7.60
N HIS A 183 -2.18 -10.09 7.94
CA HIS A 183 -2.42 -10.72 9.25
C HIS A 183 -1.26 -10.54 10.23
N GLY A 184 -0.06 -10.17 9.75
CA GLY A 184 1.12 -10.00 10.56
C GLY A 184 1.50 -8.56 10.89
N LEU A 185 0.91 -7.59 10.18
CA LEU A 185 1.23 -6.17 10.33
C LEU A 185 0.01 -5.37 10.77
N CYS A 186 0.24 -4.23 11.40
CA CYS A 186 -0.77 -3.27 11.79
C CYS A 186 -0.24 -1.86 11.59
N ALA A 187 -0.90 -1.06 10.75
CA ALA A 187 -0.59 0.34 10.53
C ALA A 187 -1.69 1.21 11.13
N ALA A 188 -1.35 2.12 12.04
CA ALA A 188 -2.32 3.06 12.60
C ALA A 188 -2.78 4.10 11.54
N PRO A 189 -3.93 4.77 11.72
CA PRO A 189 -4.30 5.92 10.90
C PRO A 189 -3.18 6.98 10.87
N SER A 190 -2.99 7.61 9.72
CA SER A 190 -1.90 8.56 9.43
C SER A 190 -0.48 8.05 9.67
N SER A 191 -0.30 6.76 9.87
CA SER A 191 1.03 6.17 10.02
C SER A 191 1.82 6.18 8.71
N ILE A 192 3.13 6.11 8.86
CA ILE A 192 4.11 6.25 7.79
C ILE A 192 4.90 4.95 7.66
N THR A 193 4.95 4.41 6.45
CA THR A 193 5.85 3.32 6.09
C THR A 193 6.92 3.83 5.15
N SER A 194 8.18 3.51 5.41
CA SER A 194 9.32 3.95 4.62
C SER A 194 10.03 2.76 3.98
N ILE A 195 10.18 2.83 2.66
CA ILE A 195 10.80 1.80 1.82
C ILE A 195 11.89 2.47 1.00
N TYR A 196 13.01 1.80 0.82
CA TYR A 196 14.09 2.29 -0.05
C TYR A 196 14.61 1.22 -0.98
N THR A 197 15.20 1.64 -2.09
CA THR A 197 15.91 0.76 -3.03
C THR A 197 17.30 0.45 -2.51
N GLU A 198 17.69 -0.81 -2.58
CA GLU A 198 19.06 -1.25 -2.35
C GLU A 198 19.67 -1.79 -3.64
N GLU A 199 20.69 -1.13 -4.13
CA GLU A 199 21.46 -1.51 -5.32
C GLU A 199 22.87 -1.97 -4.92
N ARG A 200 23.02 -3.27 -4.63
CA ARG A 200 24.33 -3.86 -4.29
C ARG A 200 25.16 -4.22 -5.52
N ARG A 201 24.52 -4.38 -6.66
CA ARG A 201 25.12 -4.58 -7.97
C ARG A 201 24.54 -3.54 -8.92
N LYS A 202 25.40 -2.84 -9.64
CA LYS A 202 25.00 -1.80 -10.59
C LYS A 202 23.91 -2.30 -11.53
N GLY A 203 22.84 -1.55 -11.62
CA GLY A 203 21.70 -1.83 -12.50
C GLY A 203 20.67 -2.82 -11.93
N ILE A 204 20.85 -3.34 -10.69
CA ILE A 204 19.93 -4.30 -10.07
C ILE A 204 19.57 -3.83 -8.67
N ALA A 205 18.29 -3.54 -8.45
CA ALA A 205 17.77 -3.12 -7.15
C ALA A 205 16.72 -4.08 -6.60
N GLY A 206 16.71 -4.21 -5.28
CA GLY A 206 15.60 -4.71 -4.49
C GLY A 206 15.02 -3.59 -3.62
N PHE A 207 13.89 -3.84 -3.01
CA PHE A 207 13.27 -2.92 -2.06
C PHE A 207 13.38 -3.44 -0.63
N ARG A 208 13.61 -2.53 0.32
CA ARG A 208 13.66 -2.85 1.75
C ARG A 208 12.77 -1.91 2.54
N VAL A 209 11.98 -2.48 3.41
CA VAL A 209 11.21 -1.72 4.40
C VAL A 209 12.14 -1.35 5.55
N ASN A 210 12.31 -0.07 5.78
CA ASN A 210 13.11 0.46 6.88
C ASN A 210 12.25 0.73 8.13
N GLU A 211 10.99 1.11 7.88
CA GLU A 211 10.03 1.46 8.93
C GLU A 211 8.63 1.12 8.45
N PHE A 212 7.81 0.54 9.29
CA PHE A 212 6.43 0.18 8.98
C PHE A 212 5.48 0.76 10.03
N GLY A 213 4.45 1.49 9.57
CA GLY A 213 3.35 1.94 10.43
C GLY A 213 3.74 2.89 11.56
N SER A 214 4.83 3.64 11.39
CA SER A 214 5.29 4.62 12.40
C SER A 214 4.36 5.80 12.48
N THR A 215 4.07 6.27 13.68
CA THR A 215 3.29 7.49 13.92
C THR A 215 4.21 8.68 14.15
N ALA A 216 3.90 9.81 13.52
CA ALA A 216 4.66 11.05 13.64
C ALA A 216 4.41 11.76 14.97
#